data_b3124bd2081e555875156af77656eb2a
#
_entry.id   b3124bd2081e555875156af77656eb2a
#
_cell.length_a   1.000
_cell.length_b   1.000
_cell.length_c   1.000
_cell.angle_alpha   90.00
_cell.angle_beta   90.00
_cell.angle_gamma   90.00
#
_symmetry.space_group_name_H-M   'P 1'
#
loop_
_entity.id
_entity.type
_entity.pdbx_description
1 polymer ?
#
loop_
_entity_poly.entity_id
_entity_poly.type
_entity_poly.pdbx_seq_one_letter_code
_entity_poly.pdbx_strand_id
1 'polypeptide(L)'
;MAKPIPEMPSSVFVALVGRPNVGKSSLTNYLVGEKVAIVTKKPQTTRSRITGVITKGPVQYVLMDTPGIHAARNKLDARMTQTAAASLKDVDVTMMLFEPAGEFTDAELTMVKALQKGGPAIAVINKVDLLDNFAALEARKKQLEEFGCFDHIVTISAKDGTGCDDLFAMLKPYGNEGPHYFDDDAFTDMPEKELVAELVREKALLFLREEVPHGIAVVVERFKERPDKDLIDIDVDIYCERKSHKGMIIGKGGQMLRKIASAARMDIEELLGVKVNLQCWVKVREDWRDNELQLNSLGFAKP
;
A
#
# COMPACT_ATOMS: atom_id res chain seq x y z
N MET A 1 -41.58 -21.48 4.91
CA MET A 1 -40.44 -20.59 5.18
C MET A 1 -40.23 -19.72 3.96
N ALA A 2 -40.39 -18.40 4.08
CA ALA A 2 -40.09 -17.47 2.99
C ALA A 2 -38.59 -17.57 2.66
N LYS A 3 -38.24 -17.65 1.35
CA LYS A 3 -36.84 -17.54 0.93
C LYS A 3 -36.36 -16.16 1.38
N PRO A 4 -35.15 -16.03 1.96
CA PRO A 4 -34.58 -14.73 2.27
C PRO A 4 -34.54 -13.90 0.99
N ILE A 5 -35.00 -12.66 1.06
CA ILE A 5 -34.87 -11.69 -0.04
C ILE A 5 -33.36 -11.53 -0.27
N PRO A 6 -32.85 -11.70 -1.50
CA PRO A 6 -31.42 -11.50 -1.75
C PRO A 6 -31.04 -10.08 -1.35
N GLU A 7 -29.99 -9.93 -0.56
CA GLU A 7 -29.42 -8.61 -0.24
C GLU A 7 -29.01 -7.92 -1.55
N MET A 8 -29.33 -6.64 -1.69
CA MET A 8 -28.90 -5.86 -2.85
C MET A 8 -27.38 -5.75 -2.86
N PRO A 9 -26.74 -5.86 -4.02
CA PRO A 9 -25.31 -5.57 -4.14
C PRO A 9 -25.00 -4.18 -3.61
N SER A 10 -23.84 -4.04 -2.95
CA SER A 10 -23.38 -2.76 -2.44
C SER A 10 -21.86 -2.68 -2.49
N SER A 11 -21.34 -1.45 -2.53
CA SER A 11 -19.90 -1.21 -2.53
C SER A 11 -19.52 -0.20 -1.45
N VAL A 12 -18.36 -0.41 -0.81
CA VAL A 12 -17.83 0.46 0.24
C VAL A 12 -16.44 0.91 -0.18
N PHE A 13 -16.24 2.20 -0.40
CA PHE A 13 -14.93 2.78 -0.66
C PHE A 13 -14.29 3.24 0.65
N VAL A 14 -13.12 2.71 0.95
CA VAL A 14 -12.42 2.89 2.24
C VAL A 14 -11.03 3.48 2.01
N ALA A 15 -10.76 4.69 2.52
CA ALA A 15 -9.42 5.23 2.56
C ALA A 15 -8.64 4.70 3.77
N LEU A 16 -7.44 4.19 3.54
CA LEU A 16 -6.49 3.80 4.59
C LEU A 16 -5.45 4.91 4.77
N VAL A 17 -5.49 5.60 5.90
CA VAL A 17 -4.56 6.69 6.20
C VAL A 17 -3.81 6.45 7.51
N GLY A 18 -2.70 7.15 7.71
CA GLY A 18 -1.87 7.05 8.91
C GLY A 18 -0.40 7.24 8.57
N ARG A 19 0.44 7.28 9.60
CA ARG A 19 1.88 7.49 9.45
C ARG A 19 2.57 6.36 8.65
N PRO A 20 3.78 6.59 8.12
CA PRO A 20 4.57 5.51 7.50
C PRO A 20 4.77 4.34 8.50
N ASN A 21 4.76 3.12 7.98
CA ASN A 21 5.00 1.87 8.73
C ASN A 21 3.98 1.56 9.84
N VAL A 22 2.85 2.25 9.94
CA VAL A 22 1.78 1.92 10.88
C VAL A 22 1.06 0.61 10.53
N GLY A 23 1.24 0.10 9.29
CA GLY A 23 0.72 -1.19 8.85
C GLY A 23 -0.44 -1.13 7.85
N LYS A 24 -0.64 0.01 7.15
CA LYS A 24 -1.68 0.15 6.12
C LYS A 24 -1.60 -0.94 5.05
N SER A 25 -0.46 -1.04 4.36
CA SER A 25 -0.24 -2.04 3.31
C SER A 25 -0.29 -3.48 3.82
N SER A 26 0.12 -3.73 5.07
CA SER A 26 -0.03 -5.05 5.69
C SER A 26 -1.49 -5.40 5.91
N LEU A 27 -2.30 -4.44 6.37
CA LEU A 27 -3.73 -4.61 6.54
C LEU A 27 -4.43 -4.82 5.19
N THR A 28 -4.07 -4.04 4.17
CA THR A 28 -4.59 -4.23 2.81
C THR A 28 -4.34 -5.64 2.31
N ASN A 29 -3.09 -6.12 2.36
CA ASN A 29 -2.75 -7.48 1.94
C ASN A 29 -3.50 -8.55 2.74
N TYR A 30 -3.61 -8.38 4.06
CA TYR A 30 -4.34 -9.33 4.91
C TYR A 30 -5.83 -9.41 4.51
N LEU A 31 -6.50 -8.27 4.36
CA LEU A 31 -7.93 -8.22 4.03
C LEU A 31 -8.23 -8.72 2.62
N VAL A 32 -7.35 -8.40 1.66
CA VAL A 32 -7.45 -8.88 0.26
C VAL A 32 -7.18 -10.38 0.18
N GLY A 33 -6.28 -10.90 0.99
CA GLY A 33 -5.79 -12.29 0.92
C GLY A 33 -4.66 -12.50 -0.08
N GLU A 34 -4.29 -11.44 -0.82
CA GLU A 34 -3.25 -11.44 -1.85
C GLU A 34 -2.24 -10.32 -1.62
N LYS A 35 -1.04 -10.45 -2.19
CA LYS A 35 0.02 -9.45 -2.06
C LYS A 35 -0.14 -8.34 -3.12
N VAL A 36 -1.03 -7.39 -2.87
CA VAL A 36 -1.26 -6.23 -3.75
C VAL A 36 -0.37 -5.03 -3.41
N ALA A 37 0.12 -4.94 -2.18
CA ALA A 37 0.97 -3.86 -1.68
C ALA A 37 2.29 -4.39 -1.16
N ILE A 38 3.38 -3.70 -1.43
CA ILE A 38 4.69 -4.05 -0.87
C ILE A 38 4.82 -3.62 0.59
N VAL A 39 5.49 -4.43 1.39
CA VAL A 39 5.64 -4.20 2.83
C VAL A 39 7.11 -4.20 3.22
N THR A 40 7.60 -3.09 3.75
CA THR A 40 8.97 -3.00 4.32
C THR A 40 8.98 -2.13 5.58
N LYS A 41 10.04 -2.27 6.39
CA LYS A 41 10.27 -1.40 7.55
C LYS A 41 10.77 0.00 7.17
N LYS A 42 11.03 0.26 5.89
CA LYS A 42 11.54 1.55 5.42
C LYS A 42 10.40 2.55 5.21
N PRO A 43 10.59 3.83 5.56
CA PRO A 43 9.60 4.85 5.23
C PRO A 43 9.47 4.99 3.70
N GLN A 44 8.34 5.54 3.25
CA GLN A 44 8.01 5.73 1.82
C GLN A 44 7.98 4.41 1.01
N THR A 45 7.52 3.32 1.64
CA THR A 45 7.32 2.04 0.95
C THR A 45 6.21 2.20 -0.10
N THR A 46 5.03 2.66 0.28
CA THR A 46 3.92 2.99 -0.63
C THR A 46 4.11 4.39 -1.18
N ARG A 47 4.14 4.55 -2.51
CA ARG A 47 4.36 5.84 -3.21
C ARG A 47 3.18 6.29 -4.05
N SER A 48 2.39 5.35 -4.52
CA SER A 48 1.16 5.56 -5.28
C SER A 48 -0.02 5.04 -4.46
N ARG A 49 -1.23 5.46 -4.80
CA ARG A 49 -2.43 4.84 -4.25
C ARG A 49 -2.50 3.40 -4.77
N ILE A 50 -2.71 2.46 -3.86
CA ILE A 50 -2.92 1.05 -4.19
C ILE A 50 -4.37 0.72 -3.86
N THR A 51 -5.08 0.14 -4.82
CA THR A 51 -6.45 -0.31 -4.63
C THR A 51 -6.45 -1.81 -4.34
N GLY A 52 -7.01 -2.18 -3.20
CA GLY A 52 -7.33 -3.57 -2.87
C GLY A 52 -8.83 -3.80 -2.99
N VAL A 53 -9.25 -4.85 -3.68
CA VAL A 53 -10.65 -5.19 -3.89
C VAL A 53 -10.98 -6.49 -3.18
N ILE A 54 -12.07 -6.54 -2.43
CA ILE A 54 -12.55 -7.73 -1.73
C ILE A 54 -14.05 -7.83 -1.93
N THR A 55 -14.54 -8.93 -2.48
CA THR A 55 -15.96 -9.22 -2.57
C THR A 55 -16.35 -10.29 -1.54
N LYS A 56 -17.23 -9.94 -0.60
CA LYS A 56 -17.77 -10.86 0.40
C LYS A 56 -19.30 -10.89 0.33
N GLY A 57 -19.83 -11.91 -0.32
CA GLY A 57 -21.28 -12.04 -0.56
C GLY A 57 -21.79 -10.87 -1.42
N PRO A 58 -22.80 -10.12 -0.97
CA PRO A 58 -23.35 -9.01 -1.76
C PRO A 58 -22.53 -7.69 -1.62
N VAL A 59 -21.44 -7.66 -0.84
CA VAL A 59 -20.71 -6.43 -0.55
C VAL A 59 -19.31 -6.49 -1.15
N GLN A 60 -18.96 -5.46 -1.93
CA GLN A 60 -17.61 -5.23 -2.44
C GLN A 60 -16.93 -4.11 -1.63
N TYR A 61 -15.77 -4.41 -1.03
CA TYR A 61 -14.95 -3.46 -0.29
C TYR A 61 -13.77 -3.03 -1.17
N VAL A 62 -13.66 -1.73 -1.40
CA VAL A 62 -12.58 -1.12 -2.20
C VAL A 62 -11.67 -0.34 -1.25
N LEU A 63 -10.54 -0.93 -0.90
CA LEU A 63 -9.56 -0.35 0.00
C LEU A 63 -8.58 0.50 -0.79
N MET A 64 -8.44 1.76 -0.44
CA MET A 64 -7.43 2.67 -1.01
C MET A 64 -6.27 2.85 -0.03
N ASP A 65 -5.21 2.02 -0.18
CA ASP A 65 -3.96 2.21 0.58
C ASP A 65 -3.23 3.44 0.06
N THR A 66 -2.99 4.39 0.95
CA THR A 66 -2.37 5.67 0.60
C THR A 66 -0.92 5.74 1.07
N PRO A 67 -0.07 6.53 0.39
CA PRO A 67 1.25 6.86 0.92
C PRO A 67 1.16 7.37 2.35
N GLY A 68 2.13 6.98 3.18
CA GLY A 68 2.20 7.47 4.56
C GLY A 68 2.42 8.98 4.62
N ILE A 69 1.66 9.65 5.48
CA ILE A 69 1.72 11.11 5.61
C ILE A 69 2.99 11.53 6.34
N HIS A 70 3.79 12.36 5.69
CA HIS A 70 5.03 12.93 6.22
C HIS A 70 5.32 14.30 5.59
N ALA A 71 6.24 15.07 6.19
CA ALA A 71 6.68 16.34 5.61
C ALA A 71 7.39 16.12 4.26
N ALA A 72 6.96 16.83 3.23
CA ALA A 72 7.53 16.74 1.89
C ALA A 72 8.94 17.35 1.85
N ARG A 73 9.92 16.63 1.31
CA ARG A 73 11.32 17.05 1.14
C ARG A 73 11.70 17.29 -0.31
N ASN A 74 10.92 16.75 -1.24
CA ASN A 74 11.11 16.83 -2.69
C ASN A 74 9.74 16.77 -3.40
N LYS A 75 9.71 16.90 -4.71
CA LYS A 75 8.46 16.88 -5.49
C LYS A 75 7.75 15.52 -5.46
N LEU A 76 8.48 14.41 -5.38
CA LEU A 76 7.87 13.09 -5.20
C LEU A 76 7.08 13.04 -3.88
N ASP A 77 7.69 13.48 -2.77
CA ASP A 77 7.02 13.52 -1.47
C ASP A 77 5.78 14.41 -1.49
N ALA A 78 5.85 15.55 -2.18
CA ALA A 78 4.70 16.45 -2.34
C ALA A 78 3.56 15.77 -3.10
N ARG A 79 3.86 15.01 -4.17
CA ARG A 79 2.86 14.20 -4.89
C ARG A 79 2.25 13.12 -4.01
N MET A 80 3.07 12.40 -3.25
CA MET A 80 2.58 11.39 -2.30
C MET A 80 1.58 11.99 -1.30
N THR A 81 1.88 13.16 -0.75
CA THR A 81 0.97 13.87 0.16
C THR A 81 -0.32 14.31 -0.54
N GLN A 82 -0.24 14.79 -1.78
CA GLN A 82 -1.41 15.15 -2.59
C GLN A 82 -2.28 13.93 -2.91
N THR A 83 -1.66 12.79 -3.26
CA THR A 83 -2.38 11.54 -3.51
C THR A 83 -3.12 11.07 -2.26
N ALA A 84 -2.48 11.11 -1.09
CA ALA A 84 -3.12 10.76 0.17
C ALA A 84 -4.32 11.68 0.49
N ALA A 85 -4.17 12.99 0.27
CA ALA A 85 -5.25 13.95 0.50
C ALA A 85 -6.40 13.83 -0.52
N ALA A 86 -6.09 13.53 -1.78
CA ALA A 86 -7.10 13.30 -2.82
C ALA A 86 -7.94 12.06 -2.53
N SER A 87 -7.32 11.00 -2.02
CA SER A 87 -8.00 9.74 -1.69
C SER A 87 -9.05 9.87 -0.57
N LEU A 88 -9.10 11.00 0.16
CA LEU A 88 -10.11 11.24 1.20
C LEU A 88 -11.41 11.85 0.66
N LYS A 89 -11.44 12.32 -0.59
CA LYS A 89 -12.59 13.10 -1.09
C LYS A 89 -13.74 12.23 -1.58
N ASP A 90 -13.42 11.05 -2.09
CA ASP A 90 -14.38 10.19 -2.81
C ASP A 90 -14.47 8.81 -2.15
N VAL A 91 -14.55 8.78 -0.80
CA VAL A 91 -14.70 7.56 -0.01
C VAL A 91 -15.90 7.63 0.91
N ASP A 92 -16.46 6.46 1.19
CA ASP A 92 -17.61 6.32 2.10
C ASP A 92 -17.17 6.39 3.56
N VAL A 93 -15.96 5.88 3.86
CA VAL A 93 -15.39 5.88 5.21
C VAL A 93 -13.87 5.93 5.18
N THR A 94 -13.27 6.58 6.17
CA THR A 94 -11.82 6.62 6.36
C THR A 94 -11.40 5.74 7.52
N MET A 95 -10.51 4.79 7.32
CA MET A 95 -9.82 4.07 8.38
C MET A 95 -8.47 4.74 8.66
N MET A 96 -8.33 5.36 9.84
CA MET A 96 -7.08 5.96 10.28
C MET A 96 -6.35 5.00 11.23
N LEU A 97 -5.17 4.54 10.79
CA LEU A 97 -4.37 3.59 11.54
C LEU A 97 -3.43 4.31 12.51
N PHE A 98 -3.38 3.80 13.74
CA PHE A 98 -2.50 4.26 14.82
C PHE A 98 -1.66 3.12 15.37
N GLU A 99 -0.50 3.45 15.93
CA GLU A 99 0.21 2.50 16.78
C GLU A 99 -0.37 2.49 18.20
N PRO A 100 -0.25 1.36 18.92
CA PRO A 100 -0.92 1.18 20.20
C PRO A 100 -0.29 2.00 21.33
N ALA A 101 0.91 2.57 21.11
CA ALA A 101 1.63 3.39 22.10
C ALA A 101 2.45 4.49 21.41
N GLY A 102 3.04 5.39 22.21
CA GLY A 102 3.83 6.53 21.75
C GLY A 102 3.02 7.82 21.64
N GLU A 103 3.67 8.90 21.23
CA GLU A 103 3.03 10.20 21.01
C GLU A 103 2.43 10.29 19.62
N PHE A 104 1.38 11.10 19.46
CA PHE A 104 0.87 11.46 18.14
C PHE A 104 1.83 12.42 17.44
N THR A 105 2.08 12.16 16.18
CA THR A 105 2.87 13.06 15.34
C THR A 105 2.00 14.26 14.88
N ASP A 106 2.65 15.38 14.53
CA ASP A 106 1.95 16.57 13.97
C ASP A 106 1.14 16.20 12.71
N ALA A 107 1.63 15.25 11.93
CA ALA A 107 0.96 14.76 10.74
C ALA A 107 -0.34 14.01 11.10
N GLU A 108 -0.32 13.16 12.13
CA GLU A 108 -1.51 12.47 12.65
C GLU A 108 -2.53 13.48 13.21
N LEU A 109 -2.07 14.44 14.02
CA LEU A 109 -2.95 15.49 14.57
C LEU A 109 -3.57 16.37 13.48
N THR A 110 -2.82 16.65 12.42
CA THR A 110 -3.34 17.40 11.26
C THR A 110 -4.43 16.60 10.54
N MET A 111 -4.23 15.28 10.37
CA MET A 111 -5.23 14.40 9.78
C MET A 111 -6.48 14.27 10.64
N VAL A 112 -6.35 14.10 11.96
CA VAL A 112 -7.48 14.10 12.89
C VAL A 112 -8.30 15.37 12.75
N LYS A 113 -7.65 16.54 12.69
CA LYS A 113 -8.35 17.84 12.48
C LYS A 113 -9.08 17.90 11.13
N ALA A 114 -8.57 17.23 10.10
CA ALA A 114 -9.27 17.13 8.81
C ALA A 114 -10.49 16.21 8.91
N LEU A 115 -10.38 15.06 9.59
CA LEU A 115 -11.48 14.13 9.83
C LEU A 115 -12.60 14.74 10.70
N GLN A 116 -12.27 15.60 11.64
CA GLN A 116 -13.28 16.35 12.43
C GLN A 116 -14.20 17.22 11.57
N LYS A 117 -13.82 17.52 10.33
CA LYS A 117 -14.60 18.35 9.38
C LYS A 117 -15.19 17.52 8.24
N GLY A 118 -14.86 16.24 8.18
CA GLY A 118 -15.15 15.34 7.05
C GLY A 118 -16.20 14.27 7.35
N GLY A 119 -16.23 13.26 6.49
CA GLY A 119 -17.15 12.12 6.56
C GLY A 119 -16.84 11.10 7.68
N PRO A 120 -17.48 9.92 7.63
CA PRO A 120 -17.31 8.86 8.61
C PRO A 120 -15.85 8.42 8.76
N ALA A 121 -15.43 8.14 10.00
CA ALA A 121 -14.07 7.71 10.28
C ALA A 121 -14.01 6.62 11.36
N ILE A 122 -13.12 5.66 11.17
CA ILE A 122 -12.82 4.58 12.10
C ILE A 122 -11.35 4.69 12.52
N ALA A 123 -11.09 4.73 13.83
CA ALA A 123 -9.74 4.63 14.37
C ALA A 123 -9.35 3.15 14.49
N VAL A 124 -8.21 2.78 13.88
CA VAL A 124 -7.70 1.42 13.90
C VAL A 124 -6.37 1.39 14.64
N ILE A 125 -6.34 0.86 15.85
CA ILE A 125 -5.12 0.66 16.63
C ILE A 125 -4.50 -0.66 16.17
N ASN A 126 -3.43 -0.57 15.38
CA ASN A 126 -2.75 -1.73 14.81
C ASN A 126 -1.52 -2.12 15.63
N LYS A 127 -0.99 -3.32 15.37
CA LYS A 127 0.21 -3.89 16.00
C LYS A 127 0.01 -4.22 17.49
N VAL A 128 -1.17 -4.65 17.87
CA VAL A 128 -1.42 -5.06 19.27
C VAL A 128 -0.60 -6.29 19.68
N ASP A 129 -0.08 -7.05 18.71
CA ASP A 129 0.88 -8.15 18.89
C ASP A 129 2.23 -7.71 19.52
N LEU A 130 2.54 -6.41 19.48
CA LEU A 130 3.76 -5.85 20.06
C LEU A 130 3.55 -5.30 21.47
N LEU A 131 2.35 -5.40 22.03
CA LEU A 131 2.07 -4.89 23.37
C LEU A 131 2.32 -5.94 24.44
N ASP A 132 3.20 -5.60 25.37
CA ASP A 132 3.41 -6.37 26.60
C ASP A 132 2.42 -5.99 27.71
N ASN A 133 1.67 -4.88 27.55
CA ASN A 133 0.82 -4.31 28.59
C ASN A 133 -0.47 -3.69 28.00
N PHE A 134 -1.62 -4.17 28.47
CA PHE A 134 -2.94 -3.66 28.12
C PHE A 134 -3.21 -2.22 28.57
N ALA A 135 -2.52 -1.71 29.60
CA ALA A 135 -2.74 -0.34 30.07
C ALA A 135 -2.38 0.73 29.00
N ALA A 136 -1.36 0.48 28.18
CA ALA A 136 -1.01 1.36 27.07
C ALA A 136 -2.12 1.40 26.01
N LEU A 137 -2.75 0.27 25.74
CA LEU A 137 -3.86 0.17 24.80
C LEU A 137 -5.09 0.94 25.27
N GLU A 138 -5.47 0.78 26.55
CA GLU A 138 -6.59 1.51 27.13
C GLU A 138 -6.34 3.04 27.17
N ALA A 139 -5.11 3.44 27.48
CA ALA A 139 -4.73 4.84 27.39
C ALA A 139 -4.85 5.39 25.95
N ARG A 140 -4.43 4.59 24.95
CA ARG A 140 -4.55 4.97 23.54
C ARG A 140 -6.01 5.10 23.10
N LYS A 141 -6.89 4.15 23.49
CA LYS A 141 -8.33 4.22 23.19
C LYS A 141 -8.93 5.52 23.74
N LYS A 142 -8.66 5.82 25.01
CA LYS A 142 -9.16 7.04 25.66
C LYS A 142 -8.70 8.31 24.94
N GLN A 143 -7.43 8.38 24.53
CA GLN A 143 -6.92 9.52 23.74
C GLN A 143 -7.65 9.68 22.40
N LEU A 144 -8.00 8.57 21.75
CA LEU A 144 -8.72 8.59 20.47
C LEU A 144 -10.19 8.97 20.66
N GLU A 145 -10.83 8.53 21.75
CA GLU A 145 -12.19 8.97 22.15
C GLU A 145 -12.27 10.47 22.38
N GLU A 146 -11.24 11.07 23.00
CA GLU A 146 -11.16 12.51 23.26
C GLU A 146 -11.16 13.37 21.97
N PHE A 147 -10.76 12.82 20.81
CA PHE A 147 -10.86 13.55 19.54
C PHE A 147 -12.30 13.72 19.03
N GLY A 148 -13.24 12.83 19.42
CA GLY A 148 -14.65 12.93 19.11
C GLY A 148 -15.03 12.88 17.63
N CYS A 149 -14.18 12.32 16.78
CA CYS A 149 -14.40 12.25 15.33
C CYS A 149 -14.41 10.82 14.76
N PHE A 150 -14.27 9.81 15.60
CA PHE A 150 -14.29 8.42 15.17
C PHE A 150 -15.59 7.74 15.57
N ASP A 151 -16.27 7.13 14.60
CA ASP A 151 -17.50 6.36 14.84
C ASP A 151 -17.21 5.08 15.63
N HIS A 152 -16.03 4.49 15.35
CA HIS A 152 -15.56 3.27 16.01
C HIS A 152 -14.05 3.37 16.29
N ILE A 153 -13.63 2.72 17.38
CA ILE A 153 -12.22 2.53 17.74
C ILE A 153 -11.98 1.03 17.86
N VAL A 154 -11.17 0.47 16.98
CA VAL A 154 -10.91 -0.97 16.91
C VAL A 154 -9.44 -1.27 17.12
N THR A 155 -9.16 -2.48 17.57
CA THR A 155 -7.81 -2.97 17.87
C THR A 155 -7.51 -4.18 17.01
N ILE A 156 -6.40 -4.15 16.28
CA ILE A 156 -6.03 -5.23 15.36
C ILE A 156 -4.54 -5.55 15.42
N SER A 157 -4.21 -6.72 14.90
CA SER A 157 -2.85 -7.03 14.42
C SER A 157 -2.93 -7.45 12.94
N ALA A 158 -2.54 -6.57 12.05
CA ALA A 158 -2.46 -6.89 10.61
C ALA A 158 -1.40 -7.94 10.28
N LYS A 159 -0.56 -8.32 11.25
CA LYS A 159 0.49 -9.33 11.10
C LYS A 159 -0.05 -10.75 11.28
N ASP A 160 -0.89 -10.96 12.28
CA ASP A 160 -1.45 -12.28 12.65
C ASP A 160 -2.96 -12.39 12.42
N GLY A 161 -3.61 -11.29 11.98
CA GLY A 161 -5.02 -11.24 11.64
C GLY A 161 -5.97 -10.96 12.80
N THR A 162 -5.47 -10.84 14.03
CA THR A 162 -6.31 -10.55 15.20
C THR A 162 -7.18 -9.32 14.97
N GLY A 163 -8.50 -9.45 15.10
CA GLY A 163 -9.49 -8.38 14.96
C GLY A 163 -9.69 -7.86 13.52
N CYS A 164 -8.98 -8.38 12.52
CA CYS A 164 -9.07 -7.86 11.14
C CYS A 164 -10.38 -8.26 10.45
N ASP A 165 -10.89 -9.46 10.71
CA ASP A 165 -12.13 -9.94 10.07
C ASP A 165 -13.37 -9.17 10.54
N ASP A 166 -13.36 -8.65 11.76
CA ASP A 166 -14.45 -7.84 12.31
C ASP A 166 -14.62 -6.50 11.57
N LEU A 167 -13.57 -6.02 10.89
CA LEU A 167 -13.62 -4.78 10.12
C LEU A 167 -14.66 -4.83 9.01
N PHE A 168 -14.89 -5.98 8.37
CA PHE A 168 -15.89 -6.10 7.30
C PHE A 168 -17.31 -5.83 7.82
N ALA A 169 -17.63 -6.34 9.01
CA ALA A 169 -18.93 -6.09 9.64
C ALA A 169 -19.12 -4.60 10.01
N MET A 170 -18.04 -3.94 10.43
CA MET A 170 -18.06 -2.50 10.75
C MET A 170 -18.11 -1.61 9.50
N LEU A 171 -17.51 -2.05 8.39
CA LEU A 171 -17.49 -1.31 7.12
C LEU A 171 -18.81 -1.44 6.35
N LYS A 172 -19.49 -2.59 6.44
CA LYS A 172 -20.74 -2.87 5.69
C LYS A 172 -21.80 -1.75 5.78
N PRO A 173 -22.07 -1.12 6.94
CA PRO A 173 -23.09 -0.06 7.06
C PRO A 173 -22.79 1.20 6.26
N TYR A 174 -21.55 1.44 5.84
CA TYR A 174 -21.17 2.62 5.04
C TYR A 174 -21.35 2.37 3.53
N GLY A 175 -21.72 1.15 3.12
CA GLY A 175 -21.88 0.79 1.72
C GLY A 175 -23.07 1.45 1.05
N ASN A 176 -22.90 1.81 -0.21
CA ASN A 176 -23.93 2.31 -1.07
C ASN A 176 -24.50 1.17 -1.94
N GLU A 177 -25.83 1.03 -1.97
CA GLU A 177 -26.49 0.06 -2.84
C GLU A 177 -26.22 0.37 -4.32
N GLY A 178 -25.87 -0.66 -5.09
CA GLY A 178 -25.53 -0.54 -6.49
C GLY A 178 -24.74 -1.75 -7.00
N PRO A 179 -24.45 -1.83 -8.30
CA PRO A 179 -23.61 -2.90 -8.84
C PRO A 179 -22.18 -2.77 -8.29
N HIS A 180 -21.46 -3.91 -8.25
CA HIS A 180 -20.04 -3.90 -7.93
C HIS A 180 -19.25 -3.12 -8.99
N TYR A 181 -18.20 -2.44 -8.59
CA TYR A 181 -17.35 -1.61 -9.46
C TYR A 181 -16.28 -2.43 -10.17
N PHE A 182 -15.91 -3.57 -9.60
CA PHE A 182 -14.91 -4.50 -10.13
C PHE A 182 -15.52 -5.89 -10.27
N ASP A 183 -14.90 -6.74 -11.06
CA ASP A 183 -15.26 -8.16 -11.13
C ASP A 183 -15.13 -8.80 -9.74
N ASP A 184 -15.98 -9.77 -9.43
CA ASP A 184 -16.08 -10.34 -8.07
C ASP A 184 -14.81 -11.09 -7.64
N ASP A 185 -14.01 -11.56 -8.58
CA ASP A 185 -12.72 -12.23 -8.39
C ASP A 185 -11.52 -11.26 -8.49
N ALA A 186 -11.76 -10.00 -8.80
CA ALA A 186 -10.71 -8.99 -8.81
C ALA A 186 -10.18 -8.73 -7.39
N PHE A 187 -8.86 -8.65 -7.23
CA PHE A 187 -8.20 -8.31 -5.98
C PHE A 187 -7.49 -6.94 -6.01
N THR A 188 -7.33 -6.33 -7.19
CA THR A 188 -6.76 -5.00 -7.40
C THR A 188 -7.12 -4.45 -8.78
N ASP A 189 -7.04 -3.13 -8.96
CA ASP A 189 -7.11 -2.46 -10.28
C ASP A 189 -5.72 -2.23 -10.88
N MET A 190 -4.66 -2.62 -10.15
CA MET A 190 -3.28 -2.36 -10.59
C MET A 190 -2.88 -3.31 -11.72
N PRO A 191 -2.37 -2.80 -12.85
CA PRO A 191 -1.84 -3.63 -13.92
C PRO A 191 -0.71 -4.55 -13.44
N GLU A 192 -0.64 -5.79 -13.95
CA GLU A 192 0.40 -6.77 -13.58
C GLU A 192 1.82 -6.21 -13.70
N LYS A 193 2.09 -5.39 -14.72
CA LYS A 193 3.39 -4.72 -14.89
C LYS A 193 3.77 -3.83 -13.71
N GLU A 194 2.80 -3.15 -13.12
CA GLU A 194 3.04 -2.28 -11.98
C GLU A 194 3.24 -3.10 -10.71
N LEU A 195 2.47 -4.17 -10.52
CA LEU A 195 2.69 -5.13 -9.42
C LEU A 195 4.10 -5.75 -9.50
N VAL A 196 4.53 -6.16 -10.68
CA VAL A 196 5.90 -6.69 -10.90
C VAL A 196 6.96 -5.63 -10.58
N ALA A 197 6.78 -4.38 -11.02
CA ALA A 197 7.70 -3.29 -10.69
C ALA A 197 7.79 -3.07 -9.18
N GLU A 198 6.67 -3.10 -8.47
CA GLU A 198 6.62 -2.95 -7.01
C GLU A 198 7.30 -4.14 -6.30
N LEU A 199 7.11 -5.38 -6.75
CA LEU A 199 7.82 -6.54 -6.19
C LEU A 199 9.33 -6.44 -6.33
N VAL A 200 9.84 -5.98 -7.49
CA VAL A 200 11.28 -5.70 -7.66
C VAL A 200 11.72 -4.57 -6.75
N ARG A 201 10.93 -3.50 -6.62
CA ARG A 201 11.22 -2.37 -5.73
C ARG A 201 11.24 -2.80 -4.26
N GLU A 202 10.36 -3.67 -3.83
CA GLU A 202 10.37 -4.24 -2.48
C GLU A 202 11.70 -4.92 -2.16
N LYS A 203 12.19 -5.81 -3.05
CA LYS A 203 13.47 -6.49 -2.82
C LYS A 203 14.64 -5.53 -2.82
N ALA A 204 14.62 -4.52 -3.67
CA ALA A 204 15.61 -3.45 -3.62
C ALA A 204 15.55 -2.68 -2.28
N LEU A 205 14.35 -2.34 -1.79
CA LEU A 205 14.17 -1.73 -0.47
C LEU A 205 14.68 -2.62 0.66
N LEU A 206 14.48 -3.92 0.60
CA LEU A 206 14.90 -4.87 1.64
C LEU A 206 16.42 -5.04 1.70
N PHE A 207 17.09 -5.12 0.54
CA PHE A 207 18.51 -5.49 0.49
C PHE A 207 19.46 -4.29 0.43
N LEU A 208 19.02 -3.14 -0.10
CA LEU A 208 19.83 -1.94 -0.13
C LEU A 208 19.79 -1.22 1.24
N ARG A 209 20.80 -0.40 1.52
CA ARG A 209 20.97 0.29 2.81
C ARG A 209 21.05 1.80 2.63
N GLU A 210 21.04 2.52 3.73
CA GLU A 210 21.18 3.98 3.80
C GLU A 210 20.14 4.71 2.94
N GLU A 211 20.54 5.72 2.18
CA GLU A 211 19.66 6.55 1.34
C GLU A 211 19.36 5.95 -0.04
N VAL A 212 20.13 4.94 -0.49
CA VAL A 212 19.98 4.35 -1.83
C VAL A 212 18.55 3.87 -2.10
N PRO A 213 17.87 3.16 -1.19
CA PRO A 213 16.49 2.70 -1.40
C PRO A 213 15.49 3.82 -1.65
N HIS A 214 15.69 4.99 -1.05
CA HIS A 214 14.78 6.12 -1.19
C HIS A 214 14.86 6.81 -2.55
N GLY A 215 16.01 6.68 -3.22
CA GLY A 215 16.30 7.28 -4.53
C GLY A 215 16.10 6.34 -5.72
N ILE A 216 15.42 5.20 -5.57
CA ILE A 216 15.16 4.28 -6.68
C ILE A 216 13.73 4.40 -7.21
N ALA A 217 13.58 4.19 -8.53
CA ALA A 217 12.30 3.89 -9.17
C ALA A 217 12.47 2.63 -10.03
N VAL A 218 11.40 1.89 -10.24
CA VAL A 218 11.41 0.64 -11.01
C VAL A 218 10.33 0.72 -12.08
N VAL A 219 10.69 0.36 -13.30
CA VAL A 219 9.78 0.36 -14.46
C VAL A 219 9.93 -0.95 -15.21
N VAL A 220 8.83 -1.58 -15.58
CA VAL A 220 8.80 -2.74 -16.47
C VAL A 220 8.77 -2.24 -17.91
N GLU A 221 9.86 -2.44 -18.63
CA GLU A 221 10.01 -2.00 -20.02
C GLU A 221 9.42 -3.03 -21.00
N ARG A 222 9.50 -4.30 -20.65
CA ARG A 222 8.98 -5.40 -21.47
C ARG A 222 8.27 -6.41 -20.58
N PHE A 223 7.08 -6.82 -21.03
CA PHE A 223 6.31 -7.91 -20.44
C PHE A 223 5.71 -8.70 -21.60
N LYS A 224 6.24 -9.91 -21.87
CA LYS A 224 5.86 -10.67 -23.06
C LYS A 224 5.74 -12.14 -22.74
N GLU A 225 4.55 -12.68 -22.89
CA GLU A 225 4.31 -14.11 -22.84
C GLU A 225 4.94 -14.82 -24.04
N ARG A 226 5.46 -16.00 -23.80
CA ARG A 226 5.94 -16.89 -24.87
C ARG A 226 4.86 -17.92 -25.19
N PRO A 227 4.27 -17.89 -26.41
CA PRO A 227 3.11 -18.71 -26.73
C PRO A 227 3.41 -20.23 -26.69
N ASP A 228 4.67 -20.62 -26.88
CA ASP A 228 5.09 -22.02 -26.92
C ASP A 228 5.60 -22.58 -25.58
N LYS A 229 5.60 -21.75 -24.54
CA LYS A 229 6.12 -22.10 -23.21
C LYS A 229 5.32 -21.37 -22.15
N ASP A 230 5.10 -22.04 -21.06
CA ASP A 230 4.55 -21.43 -19.84
C ASP A 230 5.63 -20.55 -19.17
N LEU A 231 5.97 -19.43 -19.85
CA LEU A 231 7.07 -18.54 -19.50
C LEU A 231 6.81 -17.12 -19.97
N ILE A 232 7.01 -16.14 -19.08
CA ILE A 232 6.94 -14.71 -19.38
C ILE A 232 8.33 -14.10 -19.36
N ASP A 233 8.70 -13.36 -20.42
CA ASP A 233 9.90 -12.52 -20.46
C ASP A 233 9.58 -11.14 -19.87
N ILE A 234 10.29 -10.77 -18.82
CA ILE A 234 10.13 -9.50 -18.13
C ILE A 234 11.46 -8.76 -18.05
N ASP A 235 11.50 -7.56 -18.63
CA ASP A 235 12.66 -6.68 -18.60
C ASP A 235 12.35 -5.48 -17.70
N VAL A 236 13.21 -5.22 -16.71
CA VAL A 236 13.00 -4.22 -15.68
C VAL A 236 14.18 -3.25 -15.59
N ASP A 237 13.88 -1.96 -15.61
CA ASP A 237 14.84 -0.90 -15.32
C ASP A 237 14.71 -0.42 -13.88
N ILE A 238 15.82 -0.46 -13.15
CA ILE A 238 15.96 0.13 -11.82
C ILE A 238 16.69 1.46 -11.97
N TYR A 239 15.97 2.56 -11.82
CA TYR A 239 16.53 3.91 -11.88
C TYR A 239 17.06 4.32 -10.51
N CYS A 240 18.20 5.03 -10.50
CA CYS A 240 18.78 5.64 -9.30
C CYS A 240 19.34 7.03 -9.63
N GLU A 241 19.54 7.87 -8.61
CA GLU A 241 19.89 9.27 -8.80
C GLU A 241 21.38 9.50 -9.12
N ARG A 242 22.30 8.62 -8.67
CA ARG A 242 23.75 8.85 -8.75
C ARG A 242 24.49 7.63 -9.29
N LYS A 243 25.62 7.87 -9.93
CA LYS A 243 26.54 6.80 -10.39
C LYS A 243 27.04 5.92 -9.23
N SER A 244 27.29 6.51 -8.05
CA SER A 244 27.65 5.75 -6.84
C SER A 244 26.55 4.79 -6.42
N HIS A 245 25.28 5.23 -6.44
CA HIS A 245 24.11 4.38 -6.15
C HIS A 245 24.00 3.21 -7.13
N LYS A 246 24.24 3.45 -8.43
CA LYS A 246 24.28 2.39 -9.44
C LYS A 246 25.28 1.31 -9.08
N GLY A 247 26.48 1.68 -8.63
CA GLY A 247 27.50 0.73 -8.18
C GLY A 247 27.04 -0.10 -6.98
N MET A 248 26.35 0.52 -6.01
CA MET A 248 25.82 -0.16 -4.82
C MET A 248 24.68 -1.13 -5.17
N ILE A 249 23.79 -0.74 -6.11
CA ILE A 249 22.67 -1.59 -6.57
C ILE A 249 23.19 -2.80 -7.35
N ILE A 250 24.21 -2.63 -8.17
CA ILE A 250 24.85 -3.74 -8.91
C ILE A 250 25.62 -4.64 -7.94
N GLY A 251 26.39 -4.04 -7.05
CA GLY A 251 27.27 -4.73 -6.10
C GLY A 251 28.50 -5.37 -6.77
N LYS A 252 29.43 -5.91 -5.97
CA LYS A 252 30.65 -6.56 -6.45
C LYS A 252 30.29 -7.75 -7.36
N GLY A 253 30.76 -7.70 -8.61
CA GLY A 253 30.46 -8.75 -9.61
C GLY A 253 28.97 -8.98 -9.90
N GLY A 254 28.10 -7.97 -9.67
CA GLY A 254 26.68 -8.08 -9.91
C GLY A 254 25.89 -8.86 -8.83
N GLN A 255 26.51 -9.16 -7.70
CA GLN A 255 25.90 -10.02 -6.66
C GLN A 255 24.64 -9.41 -6.04
N MET A 256 24.63 -8.09 -5.79
CA MET A 256 23.47 -7.45 -5.17
C MET A 256 22.27 -7.41 -6.13
N LEU A 257 22.50 -7.02 -7.39
CA LEU A 257 21.45 -7.02 -8.42
C LEU A 257 20.90 -8.43 -8.65
N ARG A 258 21.76 -9.46 -8.70
CA ARG A 258 21.33 -10.84 -8.81
C ARG A 258 20.48 -11.27 -7.62
N LYS A 259 20.84 -10.87 -6.39
CA LYS A 259 20.07 -11.15 -5.18
C LYS A 259 18.69 -10.53 -5.24
N ILE A 260 18.60 -9.25 -5.65
CA ILE A 260 17.33 -8.53 -5.83
C ILE A 260 16.46 -9.24 -6.88
N ALA A 261 17.00 -9.49 -8.07
CA ALA A 261 16.29 -10.14 -9.17
C ALA A 261 15.81 -11.55 -8.82
N SER A 262 16.66 -12.37 -8.17
CA SER A 262 16.28 -13.75 -7.80
C SER A 262 15.16 -13.77 -6.78
N ALA A 263 15.20 -12.90 -5.76
CA ALA A 263 14.14 -12.81 -4.76
C ALA A 263 12.83 -12.24 -5.35
N ALA A 264 12.94 -11.23 -6.21
CA ALA A 264 11.77 -10.68 -6.91
C ALA A 264 11.12 -11.69 -7.83
N ARG A 265 11.92 -12.47 -8.57
CA ARG A 265 11.40 -13.50 -9.48
C ARG A 265 10.53 -14.52 -8.75
N MET A 266 10.92 -14.95 -7.54
CA MET A 266 10.13 -15.91 -6.76
C MET A 266 8.74 -15.36 -6.44
N ASP A 267 8.65 -14.13 -5.95
CA ASP A 267 7.37 -13.51 -5.64
C ASP A 267 6.54 -13.23 -6.91
N ILE A 268 7.19 -12.90 -8.03
CA ILE A 268 6.52 -12.67 -9.32
C ILE A 268 5.95 -13.98 -9.87
N GLU A 269 6.72 -15.08 -9.81
CA GLU A 269 6.26 -16.42 -10.23
C GLU A 269 5.08 -16.89 -9.36
N GLU A 270 5.08 -16.59 -8.07
CA GLU A 270 3.97 -16.87 -7.14
C GLU A 270 2.71 -16.05 -7.51
N LEU A 271 2.88 -14.75 -7.76
CA LEU A 271 1.78 -13.85 -8.14
C LEU A 271 1.14 -14.24 -9.48
N LEU A 272 1.97 -14.54 -10.51
CA LEU A 272 1.49 -14.79 -11.87
C LEU A 272 1.12 -16.26 -12.12
N GLY A 273 1.50 -17.18 -11.23
CA GLY A 273 1.27 -18.62 -11.38
C GLY A 273 2.09 -19.28 -12.49
N VAL A 274 3.02 -18.55 -13.14
CA VAL A 274 3.82 -19.04 -14.28
C VAL A 274 5.31 -18.75 -14.07
N LYS A 275 6.17 -19.43 -14.83
CA LYS A 275 7.62 -19.19 -14.80
C LYS A 275 7.98 -17.85 -15.44
N VAL A 276 9.02 -17.19 -14.90
CA VAL A 276 9.46 -15.88 -15.35
C VAL A 276 10.95 -15.84 -15.67
N ASN A 277 11.26 -15.31 -16.85
CA ASN A 277 12.62 -14.90 -17.21
C ASN A 277 12.79 -13.41 -16.91
N LEU A 278 13.20 -13.09 -15.68
CA LEU A 278 13.38 -11.73 -15.22
C LEU A 278 14.77 -11.21 -15.50
N GLN A 279 14.89 -10.10 -16.23
CA GLN A 279 16.13 -9.37 -16.46
C GLN A 279 16.02 -7.96 -15.86
N CYS A 280 17.08 -7.55 -15.13
CA CYS A 280 17.10 -6.24 -14.46
C CYS A 280 18.34 -5.44 -14.89
N TRP A 281 18.11 -4.18 -15.24
CA TRP A 281 19.17 -3.22 -15.54
C TRP A 281 19.14 -2.04 -14.57
N VAL A 282 20.31 -1.44 -14.31
CA VAL A 282 20.39 -0.26 -13.45
C VAL A 282 20.78 0.95 -14.30
N LYS A 283 19.92 1.96 -14.29
CA LYS A 283 20.09 3.23 -15.02
C LYS A 283 20.21 4.40 -14.06
N VAL A 284 20.98 5.43 -14.44
CA VAL A 284 21.07 6.67 -13.66
C VAL A 284 20.16 7.71 -14.29
N ARG A 285 19.32 8.32 -13.45
CA ARG A 285 18.54 9.52 -13.76
C ARG A 285 18.73 10.51 -12.63
N GLU A 286 19.57 11.50 -12.87
CA GLU A 286 19.90 12.51 -11.86
C GLU A 286 18.66 13.34 -11.49
N ASP A 287 18.51 13.62 -10.21
CA ASP A 287 17.44 14.46 -9.63
C ASP A 287 15.99 14.12 -10.07
N TRP A 288 15.73 12.85 -10.43
CA TRP A 288 14.43 12.44 -10.94
C TRP A 288 13.26 12.71 -9.96
N ARG A 289 13.54 12.71 -8.64
CA ARG A 289 12.51 13.00 -7.63
C ARG A 289 12.06 14.46 -7.61
N ASP A 290 12.85 15.37 -8.17
CA ASP A 290 12.57 16.80 -8.24
C ASP A 290 12.24 17.28 -9.67
N ASN A 291 12.14 16.34 -10.63
CA ASN A 291 11.81 16.64 -12.02
C ASN A 291 10.43 16.13 -12.41
N GLU A 292 9.50 17.06 -12.70
CA GLU A 292 8.10 16.76 -13.04
C GLU A 292 7.95 15.82 -14.26
N LEU A 293 8.74 16.03 -15.32
CA LEU A 293 8.67 15.20 -16.53
C LEU A 293 9.16 13.77 -16.24
N GLN A 294 10.23 13.66 -15.47
CA GLN A 294 10.75 12.35 -15.08
C GLN A 294 9.79 11.61 -14.14
N LEU A 295 9.17 12.32 -13.18
CA LEU A 295 8.16 11.74 -12.31
C LEU A 295 6.99 11.14 -13.13
N ASN A 296 6.48 11.89 -14.12
CA ASN A 296 5.42 11.38 -14.99
C ASN A 296 5.87 10.15 -15.81
N SER A 297 7.10 10.18 -16.36
CA SER A 297 7.64 9.06 -17.16
C SER A 297 7.93 7.80 -16.32
N LEU A 298 8.05 7.93 -15.01
CA LEU A 298 8.30 6.84 -14.06
C LEU A 298 7.00 6.34 -13.37
N GLY A 299 5.82 6.76 -13.85
CA GLY A 299 4.54 6.30 -13.33
C GLY A 299 3.98 7.10 -12.14
N PHE A 300 4.67 8.15 -11.69
CA PHE A 300 4.19 9.02 -10.61
C PHE A 300 3.38 10.20 -11.18
N ALA A 301 2.21 9.91 -11.77
CA ALA A 301 1.31 10.95 -12.27
C ALA A 301 0.79 11.84 -11.13
N LYS A 302 0.31 13.07 -11.46
CA LYS A 302 -0.44 13.90 -10.50
C LYS A 302 -1.81 13.27 -10.28
N PRO A 303 -2.34 13.29 -9.04
CA PRO A 303 -3.68 12.79 -8.74
C PRO A 303 -4.76 13.63 -9.39
#